data_e42515b1ef76215ff0550edc6e35cf02
#
_entry.id   e42515b1ef76215ff0550edc6e35cf02
#
_cell.length_a   1.000
_cell.length_b   1.000
_cell.length_c   1.000
_cell.angle_alpha   90.00
_cell.angle_beta   90.00
_cell.angle_gamma   90.00
#
_symmetry.space_group_name_H-M   'P 1'
#
loop_
_entity.id
_entity.type
_entity.pdbx_description
1 polymer ?
#
loop_
_entity_poly.entity_id
_entity_poly.type
_entity_poly.pdbx_seq_one_letter_code
_entity_poly.pdbx_strand_id
1 'polypeptide(L)'
;SSSQHVKPSTVSALPSFSWRPVVQFLLWATAWAFYVLVLCGISVRQSGGLREMFKRTYGFILTVEDLSPNIGVLWYFFAEVFDFFRDFFLIVIHMNILFMILPLAIRLKHRPCFLAFVYIAICSMLKSYPSVADSALYLGLLGLFINQLADMNFSFILFCGYVGVNLLSPVMHNLWIWRGTGNANFYYATAIAYAALQIILVVHSVSTMLNHDRWLRKLCTKKA
;
A
#
# COMPACT_ATOMS: atom_id res chain seq x y z
N SER A 1 16.89 -14.94 -67.52
CA SER A 1 17.43 -15.59 -66.33
C SER A 1 18.05 -14.51 -65.43
N SER A 2 17.36 -14.12 -64.42
CA SER A 2 17.87 -13.24 -63.36
C SER A 2 17.81 -14.00 -62.03
N SER A 3 18.95 -14.43 -61.59
CA SER A 3 19.17 -15.08 -60.29
C SER A 3 19.03 -14.04 -59.20
N GLN A 4 17.96 -14.14 -58.39
CA GLN A 4 17.84 -13.39 -57.13
C GLN A 4 18.76 -14.02 -56.08
N HIS A 5 19.77 -13.26 -55.67
CA HIS A 5 20.61 -13.53 -54.50
C HIS A 5 19.77 -13.35 -53.25
N VAL A 6 19.37 -14.46 -52.62
CA VAL A 6 18.80 -14.47 -51.26
C VAL A 6 19.92 -14.15 -50.29
N LYS A 7 19.86 -12.98 -49.61
CA LYS A 7 20.74 -12.63 -48.48
C LYS A 7 20.45 -13.58 -47.32
N PRO A 8 21.49 -14.17 -46.70
CA PRO A 8 21.27 -14.98 -45.49
C PRO A 8 20.77 -14.10 -44.37
N SER A 9 19.66 -14.50 -43.75
CA SER A 9 19.09 -13.89 -42.55
C SER A 9 20.13 -13.91 -41.42
N THR A 10 20.50 -12.74 -40.97
CA THR A 10 21.32 -12.55 -39.77
C THR A 10 20.64 -13.24 -38.57
N VAL A 11 21.23 -14.33 -38.13
CA VAL A 11 20.90 -14.98 -36.85
C VAL A 11 21.08 -13.93 -35.77
N SER A 12 19.99 -13.49 -35.17
CA SER A 12 20.02 -12.58 -34.02
C SER A 12 20.75 -13.28 -32.86
N ALA A 13 21.96 -12.81 -32.58
CA ALA A 13 22.72 -13.27 -31.43
C ALA A 13 21.88 -13.09 -30.15
N LEU A 14 21.75 -14.15 -29.38
CA LEU A 14 21.14 -14.11 -28.05
C LEU A 14 21.76 -12.97 -27.24
N PRO A 15 20.98 -12.14 -26.55
CA PRO A 15 21.53 -11.04 -25.75
C PRO A 15 22.52 -11.60 -24.71
N SER A 16 23.77 -11.23 -24.81
CA SER A 16 24.79 -11.60 -23.84
C SER A 16 24.39 -11.03 -22.46
N PHE A 17 24.31 -11.91 -21.47
CA PHE A 17 23.98 -11.51 -20.09
C PHE A 17 25.04 -10.50 -19.59
N SER A 18 24.60 -9.28 -19.28
CA SER A 18 25.49 -8.23 -18.75
C SER A 18 25.45 -8.25 -17.21
N TRP A 19 26.62 -8.41 -16.59
CA TRP A 19 26.76 -8.35 -15.14
C TRP A 19 26.71 -6.93 -14.57
N ARG A 20 26.85 -5.90 -15.39
CA ARG A 20 26.90 -4.50 -14.95
C ARG A 20 25.65 -4.07 -14.14
N PRO A 21 24.40 -4.35 -14.58
CA PRO A 21 23.22 -3.98 -13.79
C PRO A 21 23.16 -4.72 -12.44
N VAL A 22 23.62 -5.99 -12.41
CA VAL A 22 23.64 -6.79 -11.19
C VAL A 22 24.64 -6.20 -10.19
N VAL A 23 25.84 -5.88 -10.64
CA VAL A 23 26.88 -5.25 -9.80
C VAL A 23 26.41 -3.89 -9.29
N GLN A 24 25.82 -3.05 -10.14
CA GLN A 24 25.27 -1.76 -9.72
C GLN A 24 24.17 -1.93 -8.68
N PHE A 25 23.25 -2.87 -8.88
CA PHE A 25 22.21 -3.17 -7.92
C PHE A 25 22.78 -3.60 -6.56
N LEU A 26 23.76 -4.51 -6.57
CA LEU A 26 24.43 -4.98 -5.35
C LEU A 26 25.17 -3.86 -4.62
N LEU A 27 25.88 -2.98 -5.35
CA LEU A 27 26.56 -1.83 -4.77
C LEU A 27 25.56 -0.87 -4.08
N TRP A 28 24.47 -0.52 -4.76
CA TRP A 28 23.43 0.32 -4.16
C TRP A 28 22.74 -0.34 -2.99
N ALA A 29 22.39 -1.63 -3.11
CA ALA A 29 21.79 -2.40 -2.03
C ALA A 29 22.70 -2.45 -0.79
N THR A 30 24.00 -2.67 -0.99
CA THR A 30 24.99 -2.68 0.09
C THR A 30 25.14 -1.29 0.74
N ALA A 31 25.21 -0.22 -0.07
CA ALA A 31 25.28 1.15 0.43
C ALA A 31 24.05 1.52 1.27
N TRP A 32 22.85 1.18 0.80
CA TRP A 32 21.61 1.40 1.57
C TRP A 32 21.56 0.54 2.83
N ALA A 33 21.94 -0.73 2.77
CA ALA A 33 22.01 -1.60 3.93
C ALA A 33 22.96 -1.04 4.99
N PHE A 34 24.15 -0.58 4.59
CA PHE A 34 25.10 0.06 5.49
C PHE A 34 24.54 1.34 6.11
N TYR A 35 23.91 2.20 5.33
CA TYR A 35 23.23 3.41 5.83
C TYR A 35 22.17 3.09 6.89
N VAL A 36 21.30 2.11 6.61
CA VAL A 36 20.28 1.66 7.55
C VAL A 36 20.90 1.10 8.83
N LEU A 37 21.96 0.28 8.72
CA LEU A 37 22.67 -0.26 9.88
C LEU A 37 23.29 0.83 10.77
N VAL A 38 23.85 1.88 10.17
CA VAL A 38 24.39 3.04 10.91
C VAL A 38 23.26 3.76 11.66
N LEU A 39 22.14 4.04 11.00
CA LEU A 39 20.96 4.66 11.64
C LEU A 39 20.41 3.80 12.77
N CYS A 40 20.30 2.48 12.56
CA CYS A 40 19.90 1.53 13.60
C CYS A 40 20.88 1.55 14.79
N GLY A 41 22.18 1.57 14.53
CA GLY A 41 23.21 1.67 15.58
C GLY A 41 23.06 2.93 16.44
N ILE A 42 22.85 4.07 15.80
CA ILE A 42 22.57 5.35 16.49
C ILE A 42 21.30 5.24 17.33
N SER A 43 20.22 4.72 16.74
CA SER A 43 18.93 4.54 17.41
C SER A 43 19.02 3.60 18.62
N VAL A 44 19.71 2.47 18.48
CA VAL A 44 19.95 1.52 19.57
C VAL A 44 20.70 2.18 20.73
N ARG A 45 21.73 2.98 20.42
CA ARG A 45 22.50 3.71 21.44
C ARG A 45 21.64 4.72 22.20
N GLN A 46 20.76 5.44 21.48
CA GLN A 46 19.88 6.44 22.10
C GLN A 46 18.73 5.79 22.90
N SER A 47 18.25 4.63 22.48
CA SER A 47 17.10 3.94 23.08
C SER A 47 17.48 3.07 24.29
N GLY A 48 18.76 2.91 24.60
CA GLY A 48 19.21 2.07 25.70
C GLY A 48 19.28 0.57 25.38
N GLY A 49 19.28 0.19 24.10
CA GLY A 49 19.45 -1.18 23.62
C GLY A 49 18.49 -1.57 22.50
N LEU A 50 18.84 -2.66 21.80
CA LEU A 50 18.06 -3.15 20.65
C LEU A 50 16.64 -3.54 21.04
N ARG A 51 16.46 -4.24 22.15
CA ARG A 51 15.15 -4.66 22.64
C ARG A 51 14.23 -3.47 22.92
N GLU A 52 14.76 -2.45 23.61
CA GLU A 52 13.99 -1.27 23.94
C GLU A 52 13.65 -0.44 22.70
N MET A 53 14.57 -0.33 21.76
CA MET A 53 14.30 0.29 20.46
C MET A 53 13.14 -0.40 19.73
N PHE A 54 13.18 -1.74 19.60
CA PHE A 54 12.11 -2.49 18.96
C PHE A 54 10.78 -2.38 19.70
N LYS A 55 10.80 -2.42 21.03
CA LYS A 55 9.58 -2.27 21.84
C LYS A 55 8.92 -0.91 21.61
N ARG A 56 9.70 0.18 21.63
CA ARG A 56 9.19 1.54 21.47
C ARG A 56 8.78 1.90 20.03
N THR A 57 9.31 1.21 19.04
CA THR A 57 9.00 1.46 17.63
C THR A 57 7.96 0.46 17.11
N TYR A 58 8.39 -0.75 16.83
CA TYR A 58 7.53 -1.77 16.23
C TYR A 58 6.58 -2.42 17.24
N GLY A 59 7.03 -2.65 18.47
CA GLY A 59 6.20 -3.22 19.53
C GLY A 59 4.97 -2.37 19.78
N PHE A 60 5.15 -1.07 19.97
CA PHE A 60 4.06 -0.12 20.17
C PHE A 60 3.00 -0.17 19.05
N ILE A 61 3.44 -0.28 17.78
CA ILE A 61 2.54 -0.37 16.63
C ILE A 61 1.82 -1.72 16.59
N LEU A 62 2.53 -2.81 16.90
CA LEU A 62 1.99 -4.17 16.80
C LEU A 62 1.05 -4.53 17.96
N THR A 63 1.27 -3.98 19.15
CA THR A 63 0.42 -4.24 20.33
C THR A 63 -0.77 -3.30 20.46
N VAL A 64 -0.80 -2.22 19.67
CA VAL A 64 -1.86 -1.18 19.71
C VAL A 64 -2.10 -0.71 21.14
N GLU A 65 -1.03 -0.30 21.83
CA GLU A 65 -1.10 0.12 23.23
C GLU A 65 -1.90 1.41 23.44
N ASP A 66 -1.81 2.35 22.49
CA ASP A 66 -2.55 3.60 22.53
C ASP A 66 -3.85 3.48 21.73
N LEU A 67 -4.98 3.65 22.39
CA LEU A 67 -6.32 3.67 21.81
C LEU A 67 -6.83 5.09 21.58
N SER A 68 -5.94 6.07 21.46
CA SER A 68 -6.31 7.44 21.13
C SER A 68 -7.07 7.51 19.80
N PRO A 69 -8.15 8.30 19.71
CA PRO A 69 -8.95 8.44 18.52
C PRO A 69 -8.12 8.89 17.32
N ASN A 70 -8.21 8.16 16.21
CA ASN A 70 -7.54 8.46 14.95
C ASN A 70 -8.45 8.15 13.77
N ILE A 71 -8.01 8.44 12.54
CA ILE A 71 -8.81 8.22 11.32
C ILE A 71 -8.97 6.74 10.95
N GLY A 72 -8.24 5.83 11.60
CA GLY A 72 -8.33 4.38 11.37
C GLY A 72 -9.47 3.73 12.11
N VAL A 73 -9.71 2.47 11.76
CA VAL A 73 -10.81 1.68 12.35
C VAL A 73 -10.39 0.88 13.58
N LEU A 74 -9.09 0.73 13.85
CA LEU A 74 -8.61 -0.21 14.87
C LEU A 74 -8.72 0.32 16.29
N TRP A 75 -8.54 1.62 16.52
CA TRP A 75 -8.58 2.19 17.87
C TRP A 75 -9.92 1.94 18.57
N TYR A 76 -11.03 2.18 17.90
CA TYR A 76 -12.37 1.98 18.46
C TYR A 76 -12.72 0.50 18.58
N PHE A 77 -12.34 -0.30 17.55
CA PHE A 77 -12.51 -1.75 17.60
C PHE A 77 -11.82 -2.36 18.83
N PHE A 78 -10.57 -1.96 19.11
CA PHE A 78 -9.84 -2.45 20.28
C PHE A 78 -10.28 -1.81 21.61
N ALA A 79 -10.96 -0.67 21.57
CA ALA A 79 -11.60 -0.09 22.74
C ALA A 79 -12.84 -0.88 23.18
N GLU A 80 -13.58 -1.46 22.23
CA GLU A 80 -14.82 -2.21 22.47
C GLU A 80 -14.61 -3.73 22.63
N VAL A 81 -13.49 -4.26 22.12
CA VAL A 81 -13.19 -5.69 22.19
C VAL A 81 -12.74 -6.08 23.60
N PHE A 82 -13.26 -7.19 24.11
CA PHE A 82 -12.82 -7.72 25.42
C PHE A 82 -11.32 -8.05 25.41
N ASP A 83 -10.61 -7.71 26.46
CA ASP A 83 -9.16 -7.91 26.60
C ASP A 83 -8.73 -9.35 26.31
N PHE A 84 -9.57 -10.33 26.69
CA PHE A 84 -9.31 -11.74 26.43
C PHE A 84 -9.14 -12.07 24.94
N PHE A 85 -9.86 -11.37 24.06
CA PHE A 85 -9.80 -11.59 22.61
C PHE A 85 -8.80 -10.67 21.87
N ARG A 86 -8.22 -9.73 22.58
CA ARG A 86 -7.35 -8.68 22.00
C ARG A 86 -6.21 -9.29 21.20
N ASP A 87 -5.42 -10.19 21.81
CA ASP A 87 -4.27 -10.82 21.16
C ASP A 87 -4.67 -11.64 19.93
N PHE A 88 -5.79 -12.34 20.01
CA PHE A 88 -6.33 -13.08 18.87
C PHE A 88 -6.61 -12.15 17.69
N PHE A 89 -7.31 -11.04 17.89
CA PHE A 89 -7.63 -10.10 16.81
C PHE A 89 -6.38 -9.38 16.29
N LEU A 90 -5.44 -9.05 17.14
CA LEU A 90 -4.15 -8.50 16.73
C LEU A 90 -3.43 -9.44 15.75
N ILE A 91 -3.33 -10.71 16.10
CA ILE A 91 -2.72 -11.74 15.24
C ILE A 91 -3.49 -11.85 13.93
N VAL A 92 -4.82 -11.97 13.97
CA VAL A 92 -5.66 -12.13 12.77
C VAL A 92 -5.49 -10.94 11.81
N ILE A 93 -5.51 -9.71 12.33
CA ILE A 93 -5.37 -8.50 11.49
C ILE A 93 -3.99 -8.43 10.85
N HIS A 94 -2.92 -8.66 11.61
CA HIS A 94 -1.56 -8.61 11.07
C HIS A 94 -1.29 -9.76 10.09
N MET A 95 -1.75 -10.97 10.40
CA MET A 95 -1.60 -12.11 9.50
C MET A 95 -2.40 -11.95 8.21
N ASN A 96 -3.55 -11.27 8.25
CA ASN A 96 -4.33 -10.98 7.05
C ASN A 96 -3.53 -10.14 6.04
N ILE A 97 -2.78 -9.13 6.51
CA ILE A 97 -1.88 -8.34 5.65
C ILE A 97 -0.85 -9.25 4.99
N LEU A 98 -0.22 -10.13 5.76
CA LEU A 98 0.81 -11.07 5.27
C LEU A 98 0.24 -12.07 4.26
N PHE A 99 -0.95 -12.63 4.53
CA PHE A 99 -1.60 -13.58 3.62
C PHE A 99 -1.98 -12.97 2.26
N MET A 100 -2.22 -11.67 2.20
CA MET A 100 -2.48 -10.98 0.94
C MET A 100 -1.23 -10.83 0.06
N ILE A 101 -0.01 -10.95 0.64
CA ILE A 101 1.25 -10.73 -0.10
C ILE A 101 1.35 -11.69 -1.30
N LEU A 102 1.28 -12.97 -1.05
CA LEU A 102 1.54 -13.97 -2.07
C LEU A 102 0.54 -13.92 -3.24
N PRO A 103 -0.79 -13.94 -3.03
CA PRO A 103 -1.75 -13.91 -4.12
C PRO A 103 -1.67 -12.61 -4.95
N LEU A 104 -1.45 -11.47 -4.30
CA LEU A 104 -1.29 -10.20 -5.01
C LEU A 104 0.01 -10.16 -5.81
N ALA A 105 1.13 -10.63 -5.23
CA ALA A 105 2.41 -10.69 -5.94
C ALA A 105 2.33 -11.61 -7.17
N ILE A 106 1.70 -12.77 -7.07
CA ILE A 106 1.47 -13.66 -8.21
C ILE A 106 0.59 -12.99 -9.26
N ARG A 107 -0.48 -12.31 -8.84
CA ARG A 107 -1.47 -11.71 -9.74
C ARG A 107 -0.93 -10.49 -10.46
N LEU A 108 -0.14 -9.67 -9.78
CA LEU A 108 0.38 -8.39 -10.28
C LEU A 108 1.89 -8.44 -10.61
N LYS A 109 2.47 -9.63 -10.78
CA LYS A 109 3.91 -9.85 -11.01
C LYS A 109 4.50 -9.02 -12.16
N HIS A 110 3.69 -8.68 -13.17
CA HIS A 110 4.12 -7.90 -14.34
C HIS A 110 4.04 -6.38 -14.10
N ARG A 111 3.51 -5.95 -12.94
CA ARG A 111 3.30 -4.55 -12.59
C ARG A 111 3.78 -4.23 -11.16
N PRO A 112 5.09 -4.29 -10.89
CA PRO A 112 5.63 -4.17 -9.53
C PRO A 112 5.30 -2.81 -8.87
N CYS A 113 5.32 -1.70 -9.62
CA CYS A 113 4.96 -0.40 -9.07
C CYS A 113 3.46 -0.31 -8.71
N PHE A 114 2.59 -0.96 -9.50
CA PHE A 114 1.17 -1.03 -9.17
C PHE A 114 0.91 -1.95 -7.97
N LEU A 115 1.65 -3.04 -7.84
CA LEU A 115 1.64 -3.89 -6.66
C LEU A 115 2.05 -3.09 -5.41
N ALA A 116 3.08 -2.25 -5.51
CA ALA A 116 3.49 -1.37 -4.41
C ALA A 116 2.36 -0.42 -3.99
N PHE A 117 1.66 0.21 -4.94
CA PHE A 117 0.46 1.01 -4.66
C PHE A 117 -0.58 0.22 -3.85
N VAL A 118 -0.94 -0.98 -4.33
CA VAL A 118 -1.95 -1.83 -3.69
C VAL A 118 -1.53 -2.19 -2.25
N TYR A 119 -0.25 -2.55 -2.07
CA TYR A 119 0.26 -2.91 -0.74
C TYR A 119 0.27 -1.74 0.22
N ILE A 120 0.74 -0.58 -0.20
CA ILE A 120 0.80 0.62 0.65
C ILE A 120 -0.62 1.02 1.05
N ALA A 121 -1.59 0.94 0.14
CA ALA A 121 -2.99 1.24 0.44
C ALA A 121 -3.59 0.25 1.46
N ILE A 122 -3.35 -1.06 1.31
CA ILE A 122 -3.82 -2.09 2.26
C ILE A 122 -3.16 -1.90 3.63
N CYS A 123 -1.84 -1.70 3.66
CA CYS A 123 -1.12 -1.47 4.92
C CYS A 123 -1.59 -0.19 5.60
N SER A 124 -1.84 0.88 4.85
CA SER A 124 -2.36 2.15 5.38
C SER A 124 -3.73 1.98 6.04
N MET A 125 -4.61 1.17 5.45
CA MET A 125 -5.95 0.91 5.99
C MET A 125 -5.92 0.06 7.27
N LEU A 126 -5.05 -0.96 7.33
CA LEU A 126 -4.97 -1.90 8.44
C LEU A 126 -3.89 -1.52 9.48
N LYS A 127 -3.24 -0.40 9.33
CA LYS A 127 -2.26 0.16 10.25
C LYS A 127 -2.94 0.63 11.54
N SER A 128 -2.28 0.42 12.67
CA SER A 128 -2.82 0.78 13.99
C SER A 128 -3.00 2.29 14.17
N TYR A 129 -2.07 3.08 13.65
CA TYR A 129 -2.06 4.54 13.73
C TYR A 129 -1.98 5.15 12.32
N PRO A 130 -3.05 5.07 11.52
CA PRO A 130 -3.06 5.67 10.19
C PRO A 130 -3.16 7.19 10.26
N SER A 131 -2.64 7.84 9.24
CA SER A 131 -2.76 9.27 9.04
C SER A 131 -3.24 9.60 7.64
N VAL A 132 -3.77 10.81 7.45
CA VAL A 132 -4.15 11.31 6.12
C VAL A 132 -2.92 11.36 5.19
N ALA A 133 -1.72 11.56 5.73
CA ALA A 133 -0.48 11.57 4.96
C ALA A 133 -0.18 10.21 4.28
N ASP A 134 -0.63 9.10 4.86
CA ASP A 134 -0.52 7.79 4.23
C ASP A 134 -1.27 7.75 2.89
N SER A 135 -2.41 8.47 2.78
CA SER A 135 -3.17 8.55 1.52
C SER A 135 -2.42 9.32 0.44
N ALA A 136 -1.67 10.34 0.78
CA ALA A 136 -0.86 11.08 -0.18
C ALA A 136 0.18 10.17 -0.87
N LEU A 137 0.76 9.22 -0.14
CA LEU A 137 1.73 8.29 -0.66
C LEU A 137 1.11 7.33 -1.71
N TYR A 138 0.03 6.63 -1.36
CA TYR A 138 -0.56 5.67 -2.31
C TYR A 138 -1.34 6.36 -3.43
N LEU A 139 -1.96 7.53 -3.21
CA LEU A 139 -2.58 8.31 -4.27
C LEU A 139 -1.54 8.90 -5.23
N GLY A 140 -0.38 9.32 -4.72
CA GLY A 140 0.76 9.73 -5.55
C GLY A 140 1.24 8.61 -6.47
N LEU A 141 1.35 7.38 -5.95
CA LEU A 141 1.67 6.20 -6.76
C LEU A 141 0.57 5.87 -7.77
N LEU A 142 -0.70 6.00 -7.39
CA LEU A 142 -1.85 5.79 -8.28
C LEU A 142 -1.78 6.73 -9.49
N GLY A 143 -1.30 7.96 -9.29
CA GLY A 143 -1.11 8.96 -10.35
C GLY A 143 -0.22 8.49 -11.51
N LEU A 144 0.69 7.54 -11.27
CA LEU A 144 1.53 6.96 -12.33
C LEU A 144 0.73 6.08 -13.33
N PHE A 145 -0.49 5.70 -12.96
CA PHE A 145 -1.33 4.76 -13.73
C PHE A 145 -2.59 5.41 -14.30
N ILE A 146 -2.64 6.74 -14.38
CA ILE A 146 -3.83 7.49 -14.84
C ILE A 146 -4.35 6.97 -16.18
N ASN A 147 -3.45 6.73 -17.15
CA ASN A 147 -3.83 6.28 -18.49
C ASN A 147 -4.44 4.86 -18.49
N GLN A 148 -3.94 3.97 -17.61
CA GLN A 148 -4.43 2.59 -17.50
C GLN A 148 -5.73 2.52 -16.69
N LEU A 149 -5.97 3.52 -15.85
CA LEU A 149 -7.14 3.61 -14.97
C LEU A 149 -8.18 4.62 -15.47
N ALA A 150 -8.01 5.17 -16.68
CA ALA A 150 -8.93 6.17 -17.28
C ALA A 150 -10.39 5.66 -17.31
N ASP A 151 -10.57 4.35 -17.55
CA ASP A 151 -11.89 3.70 -17.60
C ASP A 151 -12.41 3.25 -16.22
N MET A 152 -11.79 3.70 -15.12
CA MET A 152 -12.23 3.35 -13.77
C MET A 152 -13.58 3.99 -13.46
N ASN A 153 -14.58 3.15 -13.20
CA ASN A 153 -15.91 3.62 -12.80
C ASN A 153 -15.85 4.31 -11.43
N PHE A 154 -16.76 5.29 -11.25
CA PHE A 154 -16.94 6.01 -9.97
C PHE A 154 -15.74 6.83 -9.50
N SER A 155 -14.73 7.08 -10.32
CA SER A 155 -13.54 7.86 -9.94
C SER A 155 -13.88 9.23 -9.36
N PHE A 156 -14.84 9.95 -9.94
CA PHE A 156 -15.32 11.22 -9.44
C PHE A 156 -15.99 11.12 -8.07
N ILE A 157 -16.86 10.10 -7.89
CA ILE A 157 -17.56 9.85 -6.61
C ILE A 157 -16.55 9.49 -5.52
N LEU A 158 -15.55 8.67 -5.86
CA LEU A 158 -14.46 8.34 -4.93
C LEU A 158 -13.67 9.58 -4.53
N PHE A 159 -13.32 10.43 -5.49
CA PHE A 159 -12.63 11.69 -5.21
C PHE A 159 -13.44 12.59 -4.27
N CYS A 160 -14.71 12.83 -4.58
CA CYS A 160 -15.60 13.63 -3.72
C CYS A 160 -15.76 13.00 -2.33
N GLY A 161 -15.90 11.68 -2.26
CA GLY A 161 -15.97 10.94 -1.00
C GLY A 161 -14.71 11.11 -0.15
N TYR A 162 -13.53 10.98 -0.74
CA TYR A 162 -12.25 11.22 -0.05
C TYR A 162 -12.15 12.64 0.50
N VAL A 163 -12.44 13.65 -0.33
CA VAL A 163 -12.44 15.06 0.12
C VAL A 163 -13.47 15.26 1.24
N GLY A 164 -14.68 14.74 1.06
CA GLY A 164 -15.77 14.87 2.04
C GLY A 164 -15.41 14.27 3.40
N VAL A 165 -14.88 13.05 3.42
CA VAL A 165 -14.49 12.38 4.69
C VAL A 165 -13.30 13.07 5.34
N ASN A 166 -12.31 13.50 4.57
CA ASN A 166 -11.15 14.23 5.12
C ASN A 166 -11.53 15.58 5.73
N LEU A 167 -12.56 16.24 5.22
CA LEU A 167 -13.12 17.47 5.82
C LEU A 167 -14.02 17.16 7.02
N LEU A 168 -14.81 16.11 6.94
CA LEU A 168 -15.77 15.75 7.98
C LEU A 168 -15.09 15.18 9.24
N SER A 169 -14.02 14.40 9.09
CA SER A 169 -13.33 13.75 10.19
C SER A 169 -12.85 14.73 11.28
N PRO A 170 -12.09 15.79 10.98
CA PRO A 170 -11.68 16.76 12.00
C PRO A 170 -12.86 17.55 12.58
N VAL A 171 -13.94 17.74 11.82
CA VAL A 171 -15.17 18.39 12.35
C VAL A 171 -15.81 17.51 13.41
N MET A 172 -16.00 16.20 13.13
CA MET A 172 -16.57 15.26 14.08
C MET A 172 -15.69 15.07 15.32
N HIS A 173 -14.38 15.03 15.15
CA HIS A 173 -13.43 15.02 16.28
C HIS A 173 -13.58 16.27 17.15
N ASN A 174 -13.64 17.46 16.54
CA ASN A 174 -13.81 18.71 17.26
C ASN A 174 -15.14 18.78 18.04
N LEU A 175 -16.24 18.34 17.40
CA LEU A 175 -17.56 18.30 18.04
C LEU A 175 -17.58 17.35 19.24
N TRP A 176 -16.87 16.22 19.14
CA TRP A 176 -16.83 15.24 20.23
C TRP A 176 -15.89 15.69 21.36
N ILE A 177 -14.61 15.93 21.06
CA ILE A 177 -13.58 16.15 22.09
C ILE A 177 -13.60 17.57 22.65
N TRP A 178 -13.79 18.58 21.79
CA TRP A 178 -13.64 19.98 22.23
C TRP A 178 -14.98 20.62 22.61
N ARG A 179 -16.06 20.27 21.93
CA ARG A 179 -17.37 20.89 22.17
C ARG A 179 -18.32 20.03 23.01
N GLY A 180 -18.03 18.75 23.18
CA GLY A 180 -18.90 17.82 23.94
C GLY A 180 -20.31 17.63 23.36
N THR A 181 -20.52 18.00 22.08
CA THR A 181 -21.83 17.91 21.39
C THR A 181 -21.94 16.66 20.52
N GLY A 182 -20.85 15.93 20.32
CA GLY A 182 -20.77 14.65 19.58
C GLY A 182 -20.42 13.50 20.50
N ASN A 183 -20.19 12.33 19.91
CA ASN A 183 -19.69 11.15 20.61
C ASN A 183 -18.69 10.37 19.75
N ALA A 184 -18.04 9.36 20.35
CA ALA A 184 -17.06 8.50 19.70
C ALA A 184 -17.61 7.84 18.44
N ASN A 185 -18.89 7.43 18.43
CA ASN A 185 -19.52 6.73 17.30
C ASN A 185 -19.63 7.62 16.05
N PHE A 186 -19.91 8.91 16.20
CA PHE A 186 -19.94 9.83 15.06
C PHE A 186 -18.54 10.00 14.44
N TYR A 187 -17.50 10.11 15.27
CA TYR A 187 -16.15 10.17 14.77
C TYR A 187 -15.72 8.83 14.14
N TYR A 188 -16.04 7.70 14.76
CA TYR A 188 -15.78 6.38 14.24
C TYR A 188 -16.50 6.08 12.92
N ALA A 189 -17.72 6.60 12.74
CA ALA A 189 -18.42 6.50 11.46
C ALA A 189 -17.63 7.14 10.30
N THR A 190 -16.91 8.24 10.55
CA THR A 190 -16.03 8.82 9.54
C THR A 190 -14.83 7.93 9.23
N ALA A 191 -14.28 7.23 10.22
CA ALA A 191 -13.20 6.26 10.03
C ALA A 191 -13.67 5.06 9.18
N ILE A 192 -14.87 4.53 9.45
CA ILE A 192 -15.48 3.47 8.63
C ILE A 192 -15.68 3.95 7.18
N ALA A 193 -16.23 5.15 6.99
CA ALA A 193 -16.44 5.71 5.66
C ALA A 193 -15.11 5.88 4.91
N TYR A 194 -14.06 6.35 5.59
CA TYR A 194 -12.72 6.46 5.02
C TYR A 194 -12.15 5.10 4.59
N ALA A 195 -12.23 4.09 5.47
CA ALA A 195 -11.78 2.73 5.15
C ALA A 195 -12.58 2.11 3.99
N ALA A 196 -13.90 2.32 3.93
CA ALA A 196 -14.74 1.86 2.83
C ALA A 196 -14.30 2.48 1.48
N LEU A 197 -14.01 3.78 1.45
CA LEU A 197 -13.50 4.45 0.25
C LEU A 197 -12.12 3.90 -0.18
N GLN A 198 -11.24 3.60 0.77
CA GLN A 198 -9.95 2.95 0.49
C GLN A 198 -10.14 1.56 -0.13
N ILE A 199 -11.04 0.73 0.43
CA ILE A 199 -11.35 -0.60 -0.11
C ILE A 199 -11.88 -0.48 -1.54
N ILE A 200 -12.88 0.39 -1.76
CA ILE A 200 -13.48 0.59 -3.08
C ILE A 200 -12.42 1.06 -4.09
N LEU A 201 -11.56 2.02 -3.71
CA LEU A 201 -10.47 2.50 -4.55
C LEU A 201 -9.54 1.36 -4.96
N VAL A 202 -9.06 0.57 -4.02
CA VAL A 202 -8.13 -0.54 -4.28
C VAL A 202 -8.78 -1.59 -5.18
N VAL A 203 -10.02 -2.02 -4.86
CA VAL A 203 -10.74 -3.05 -5.62
C VAL A 203 -11.00 -2.60 -7.06
N HIS A 204 -11.50 -1.37 -7.25
CA HIS A 204 -11.76 -0.85 -8.59
C HIS A 204 -10.47 -0.63 -9.38
N SER A 205 -9.42 -0.10 -8.77
CA SER A 205 -8.12 0.08 -9.42
C SER A 205 -7.52 -1.26 -9.88
N VAL A 206 -7.53 -2.29 -9.01
CA VAL A 206 -7.04 -3.63 -9.37
C VAL A 206 -7.89 -4.24 -10.49
N SER A 207 -9.23 -4.16 -10.40
CA SER A 207 -10.13 -4.67 -11.42
C SER A 207 -9.89 -4.02 -12.78
N THR A 208 -9.80 -2.68 -12.82
CA THR A 208 -9.56 -1.91 -14.04
C THR A 208 -8.19 -2.24 -14.64
N MET A 209 -7.14 -2.30 -13.83
CA MET A 209 -5.80 -2.68 -14.28
C MET A 209 -5.77 -4.08 -14.90
N LEU A 210 -6.42 -5.06 -14.27
CA LEU A 210 -6.49 -6.43 -14.78
C LEU A 210 -7.30 -6.52 -16.08
N ASN A 211 -8.36 -5.73 -16.24
CA ASN A 211 -9.14 -5.66 -17.47
C ASN A 211 -8.33 -5.01 -18.60
N HIS A 212 -7.61 -3.95 -18.32
CA HIS A 212 -6.69 -3.33 -19.25
C HIS A 212 -5.62 -4.33 -19.76
N ASP A 213 -5.00 -5.09 -18.85
CA ASP A 213 -4.01 -6.11 -19.20
C ASP A 213 -4.61 -7.27 -20.03
N ARG A 214 -5.86 -7.66 -19.76
CA ARG A 214 -6.58 -8.65 -20.57
C ARG A 214 -6.86 -8.13 -21.98
N TRP A 215 -7.25 -6.87 -22.11
CA TRP A 215 -7.51 -6.22 -23.38
C TRP A 215 -6.24 -6.15 -24.24
N LEU A 216 -5.11 -5.72 -23.65
CA LEU A 216 -3.82 -5.69 -24.34
C LEU A 216 -3.41 -7.07 -24.85
N ARG A 217 -3.56 -8.13 -24.05
CA ARG A 217 -3.27 -9.50 -24.47
C ARG A 217 -4.10 -9.94 -25.67
N LYS A 218 -5.40 -9.64 -25.67
CA LYS A 218 -6.29 -9.96 -26.80
C LYS A 218 -5.87 -9.24 -28.09
N LEU A 219 -5.40 -7.99 -28.00
CA LEU A 219 -4.89 -7.25 -29.17
C LEU A 219 -3.61 -7.87 -29.73
N CYS A 220 -2.69 -8.29 -28.87
CA CYS A 220 -1.45 -8.96 -29.31
C CYS A 220 -1.75 -10.29 -30.02
N THR A 221 -2.69 -11.09 -29.48
CA THR A 221 -3.08 -12.38 -30.08
C THR A 221 -3.79 -12.22 -31.46
N LYS A 222 -4.51 -11.10 -31.68
CA LYS A 222 -5.16 -10.83 -32.99
C LYS A 222 -4.19 -10.37 -34.08
N LYS A 223 -3.01 -9.88 -33.69
CA LYS A 223 -1.98 -9.39 -34.61
C LYS A 223 -0.93 -10.45 -34.97
N ALA A 224 -0.87 -11.54 -34.23
CA ALA A 224 -0.04 -12.72 -34.52
C ALA A 224 -0.81 -13.75 -35.32
#